data_f106c8ebcaf4fcab27d857eb1fa3ae7e
#
_entry.id   f106c8ebcaf4fcab27d857eb1fa3ae7e
#
_cell.length_a   1.000
_cell.length_b   1.000
_cell.length_c   1.000
_cell.angle_alpha   90.00
_cell.angle_beta   90.00
_cell.angle_gamma   90.00
#
_symmetry.space_group_name_H-M   'P 1'
#
loop_
_entity.id
_entity.type
_entity.pdbx_description
1 polymer ?
#
loop_
_entity_poly.entity_id
_entity_poly.type
_entity_poly.pdbx_seq_one_letter_code
_entity_poly.pdbx_strand_id
1 'polypeptide(L)'
;TDSKTNVATMGADDFRSNEQSVLLAGNDRLTIRHVATDGTTTVLKDALGVLEGEVVDATVMRAASLGAFLREQIARAKADDVLFSVHLKATMMKVSDPIIFGHVVRAFLPEVFERYGADLNAAGLSPNNGLGGILDGLADLPNGDEIKAAIEQGLADGPRLAMVNSDKGITNLHVP
;
A
#
# COMPACT_ATOMS: atom_id res chain seq x y z
N THR A 1 23.19 11.61 20.39
CA THR A 1 23.11 10.23 19.87
C THR A 1 23.27 10.27 18.36
N ASP A 2 24.11 9.40 17.82
CA ASP A 2 24.39 9.34 16.37
C ASP A 2 23.36 8.47 15.62
N SER A 3 22.20 8.19 16.23
CA SER A 3 21.15 7.38 15.63
C SER A 3 20.49 8.11 14.44
N LYS A 4 20.44 7.42 13.30
CA LYS A 4 19.73 7.87 12.10
C LYS A 4 18.28 7.34 12.02
N THR A 5 17.83 6.61 13.04
CA THR A 5 16.47 6.09 13.12
C THR A 5 15.47 7.23 13.12
N ASN A 6 14.47 7.14 12.27
CA ASN A 6 13.42 8.15 12.15
C ASN A 6 12.08 7.52 11.78
N VAL A 7 11.00 8.30 11.94
CA VAL A 7 9.67 7.98 11.41
C VAL A 7 9.40 8.91 10.25
N ALA A 8 9.30 8.37 9.06
CA ALA A 8 9.00 9.15 7.87
C ALA A 8 7.48 9.37 7.73
N THR A 9 7.10 10.59 7.34
CA THR A 9 5.71 10.96 7.08
C THR A 9 5.62 11.71 5.76
N MET A 10 4.51 11.50 5.04
CA MET A 10 4.18 12.33 3.89
C MET A 10 3.83 13.75 4.39
N GLY A 11 4.25 14.78 3.65
CA GLY A 11 3.94 16.18 3.99
C GLY A 11 2.65 16.68 3.36
N ALA A 12 2.15 15.97 2.35
CA ALA A 12 0.93 16.28 1.61
C ALA A 12 0.39 15.01 0.93
N ASP A 13 -0.80 15.09 0.38
CA ASP A 13 -1.46 14.02 -0.39
C ASP A 13 -1.70 12.71 0.39
N ASP A 14 -1.64 12.77 1.71
CA ASP A 14 -2.00 11.69 2.63
C ASP A 14 -3.41 11.90 3.21
N PHE A 15 -3.89 10.92 3.96
CA PHE A 15 -5.22 10.97 4.56
C PHE A 15 -5.40 12.17 5.50
N ARG A 16 -4.37 12.54 6.25
CA ARG A 16 -4.43 13.68 7.18
C ARG A 16 -4.51 15.01 6.43
N SER A 17 -3.71 15.18 5.38
CA SER A 17 -3.63 16.44 4.63
C SER A 17 -4.88 16.70 3.79
N ASN A 18 -5.56 15.62 3.35
CA ASN A 18 -6.72 15.69 2.46
C ASN A 18 -8.05 15.50 3.17
N GLU A 19 -8.05 15.35 4.51
CA GLU A 19 -9.26 15.15 5.28
C GLU A 19 -10.21 16.37 5.15
N GLN A 20 -11.47 16.08 4.87
CA GLN A 20 -12.55 17.05 4.77
C GLN A 20 -13.71 16.55 5.64
N SER A 21 -14.16 17.38 6.56
CA SER A 21 -15.30 17.04 7.40
C SER A 21 -16.35 18.15 7.42
N VAL A 22 -17.59 17.77 7.60
CA VAL A 22 -18.72 18.68 7.75
C VAL A 22 -19.66 18.18 8.84
N LEU A 23 -20.09 19.11 9.70
CA LEU A 23 -21.16 18.88 10.65
C LEU A 23 -22.50 19.18 9.98
N LEU A 24 -23.42 18.23 9.97
CA LEU A 24 -24.71 18.39 9.31
C LEU A 24 -25.65 19.29 10.14
N ALA A 25 -26.21 20.28 9.48
CA ALA A 25 -27.17 21.24 10.10
C ALA A 25 -28.62 20.71 10.12
N GLY A 26 -28.89 19.56 9.54
CA GLY A 26 -30.20 18.92 9.46
C GLY A 26 -30.12 17.52 8.89
N ASN A 27 -31.22 16.76 8.96
CA ASN A 27 -31.32 15.45 8.34
C ASN A 27 -31.18 15.56 6.82
N ASP A 28 -30.39 14.68 6.22
CA ASP A 28 -30.14 14.69 4.78
C ASP A 28 -29.94 13.26 4.23
N ARG A 29 -29.70 13.16 2.91
CA ARG A 29 -29.38 11.92 2.23
C ARG A 29 -28.16 12.10 1.35
N LEU A 30 -27.17 11.25 1.56
CA LEU A 30 -25.92 11.26 0.80
C LEU A 30 -25.95 10.22 -0.32
N THR A 31 -25.29 10.54 -1.42
CA THR A 31 -25.00 9.58 -2.49
C THR A 31 -23.49 9.53 -2.71
N ILE A 32 -22.91 8.32 -2.67
CA ILE A 32 -21.51 8.07 -3.00
C ILE A 32 -21.41 7.65 -4.45
N ARG A 33 -20.65 8.40 -5.26
CA ARG A 33 -20.48 8.17 -6.70
C ARG A 33 -19.00 8.02 -7.04
N HIS A 34 -18.70 7.10 -7.94
CA HIS A 34 -17.43 7.04 -8.64
C HIS A 34 -17.60 7.67 -10.02
N VAL A 35 -16.78 8.64 -10.34
CA VAL A 35 -16.72 9.27 -11.67
C VAL A 35 -15.40 8.85 -12.31
N ALA A 36 -15.46 8.05 -13.36
CA ALA A 36 -14.30 7.60 -14.10
C ALA A 36 -13.71 8.73 -14.97
N THR A 37 -12.51 8.53 -15.49
CA THR A 37 -11.81 9.53 -16.32
C THR A 37 -12.51 9.85 -17.62
N ASP A 38 -13.33 8.94 -18.14
CA ASP A 38 -14.18 9.13 -19.33
C ASP A 38 -15.52 9.82 -19.03
N GLY A 39 -15.75 10.21 -17.75
CA GLY A 39 -17.00 10.82 -17.31
C GLY A 39 -18.10 9.83 -16.89
N THR A 40 -17.89 8.53 -17.07
CA THR A 40 -18.85 7.51 -16.63
C THR A 40 -19.05 7.57 -15.13
N THR A 41 -20.31 7.64 -14.70
CA THR A 41 -20.67 7.73 -13.28
C THR A 41 -21.30 6.42 -12.81
N THR A 42 -20.74 5.84 -11.75
CA THR A 42 -21.27 4.67 -11.05
C THR A 42 -21.71 5.07 -9.65
N VAL A 43 -22.96 4.81 -9.31
CA VAL A 43 -23.45 5.00 -7.93
C VAL A 43 -23.01 3.82 -7.08
N LEU A 44 -22.16 4.08 -6.09
CA LEU A 44 -21.64 3.06 -5.16
C LEU A 44 -22.59 2.86 -3.98
N LYS A 45 -23.19 3.94 -3.49
CA LYS A 45 -24.19 3.94 -2.44
C LYS A 45 -25.19 5.06 -2.71
N ASP A 46 -26.45 4.74 -2.71
CA ASP A 46 -27.53 5.71 -2.86
C ASP A 46 -28.31 5.86 -1.58
N ALA A 47 -28.86 7.07 -1.37
CA ALA A 47 -29.79 7.40 -0.31
C ALA A 47 -29.34 6.99 1.11
N LEU A 48 -28.05 7.15 1.42
CA LEU A 48 -27.53 6.98 2.78
C LEU A 48 -28.11 8.09 3.67
N GLY A 49 -29.05 7.73 4.54
CA GLY A 49 -29.65 8.66 5.49
C GLY A 49 -28.64 9.09 6.53
N VAL A 50 -28.62 10.38 6.82
CA VAL A 50 -27.79 11.02 7.86
C VAL A 50 -28.64 11.98 8.67
N LEU A 51 -28.27 12.17 9.92
CA LEU A 51 -29.07 12.94 10.90
C LEU A 51 -28.40 14.30 11.18
N GLU A 52 -29.21 15.23 11.68
CA GLU A 52 -28.72 16.49 12.23
C GLU A 52 -27.68 16.23 13.33
N GLY A 53 -26.56 16.94 13.30
CA GLY A 53 -25.47 16.81 14.24
C GLY A 53 -24.49 15.67 13.92
N GLU A 54 -24.73 14.86 12.87
CA GLU A 54 -23.73 13.89 12.42
C GLU A 54 -22.56 14.57 11.71
N VAL A 55 -21.38 14.00 11.89
CA VAL A 55 -20.17 14.40 11.17
C VAL A 55 -20.01 13.49 9.94
N VAL A 56 -19.96 14.10 8.76
CA VAL A 56 -19.55 13.41 7.54
C VAL A 56 -18.11 13.75 7.27
N ASP A 57 -17.28 12.71 7.16
CA ASP A 57 -15.85 12.82 6.94
C ASP A 57 -15.42 12.04 5.70
N ALA A 58 -14.50 12.60 4.92
CA ALA A 58 -13.92 11.98 3.77
C ALA A 58 -12.48 12.39 3.60
N THR A 59 -11.66 11.45 3.13
CA THR A 59 -10.26 11.73 2.82
C THR A 59 -9.77 10.87 1.65
N VAL A 60 -8.60 11.19 1.13
CA VAL A 60 -7.96 10.47 0.03
C VAL A 60 -6.44 10.48 0.21
N MET A 61 -5.80 9.36 -0.12
CA MET A 61 -4.36 9.28 -0.32
C MET A 61 -4.06 9.13 -1.82
N ARG A 62 -3.15 9.94 -2.34
CA ARG A 62 -2.79 9.92 -3.77
C ARG A 62 -1.70 8.89 -4.02
N ALA A 63 -2.00 7.87 -4.82
CA ALA A 63 -1.09 6.75 -5.10
C ALA A 63 0.24 7.19 -5.73
N ALA A 64 0.22 8.20 -6.61
CA ALA A 64 1.45 8.70 -7.23
C ALA A 64 2.40 9.35 -6.20
N SER A 65 1.86 10.19 -5.32
CA SER A 65 2.62 10.84 -4.23
C SER A 65 3.13 9.82 -3.22
N LEU A 66 2.30 8.83 -2.86
CA LEU A 66 2.72 7.71 -2.01
C LEU A 66 3.87 6.94 -2.63
N GLY A 67 3.78 6.60 -3.93
CA GLY A 67 4.84 5.87 -4.63
C GLY A 67 6.15 6.65 -4.68
N ALA A 68 6.11 7.96 -4.92
CA ALA A 68 7.29 8.82 -4.90
C ALA A 68 7.92 8.87 -3.50
N PHE A 69 7.11 9.09 -2.47
CA PHE A 69 7.53 9.09 -1.07
C PHE A 69 8.20 7.76 -0.67
N LEU A 70 7.58 6.62 -0.99
CA LEU A 70 8.13 5.31 -0.66
C LEU A 70 9.50 5.07 -1.30
N ARG A 71 9.67 5.40 -2.58
CA ARG A 71 10.97 5.26 -3.26
C ARG A 71 12.05 6.12 -2.60
N GLU A 72 11.73 7.34 -2.21
CA GLU A 72 12.65 8.22 -1.50
C GLU A 72 13.05 7.63 -0.15
N GLN A 73 12.08 7.14 0.64
CA GLN A 73 12.38 6.59 1.97
C GLN A 73 13.15 5.26 1.90
N ILE A 74 12.88 4.41 0.91
CA ILE A 74 13.65 3.18 0.65
C ILE A 74 15.10 3.52 0.31
N ALA A 75 15.32 4.47 -0.59
CA ALA A 75 16.66 4.92 -0.95
C ALA A 75 17.42 5.53 0.24
N ARG A 76 16.72 6.33 1.06
CA ARG A 76 17.28 6.92 2.29
C ARG A 76 17.65 5.86 3.30
N ALA A 77 16.78 4.89 3.57
CA ALA A 77 17.05 3.80 4.51
C ALA A 77 18.29 3.01 4.10
N LYS A 78 18.47 2.75 2.79
CA LYS A 78 19.66 2.11 2.24
C LYS A 78 20.92 2.96 2.46
N ALA A 79 20.87 4.26 2.14
CA ALA A 79 22.01 5.17 2.27
C ALA A 79 22.44 5.38 3.73
N ASP A 80 21.50 5.39 4.64
CA ASP A 80 21.72 5.56 6.08
C ASP A 80 22.08 4.26 6.80
N ASP A 81 22.00 3.11 6.12
CA ASP A 81 22.17 1.75 6.67
C ASP A 81 21.27 1.49 7.88
N VAL A 82 20.00 1.87 7.78
CA VAL A 82 18.98 1.60 8.79
C VAL A 82 17.97 0.56 8.29
N LEU A 83 17.33 -0.15 9.21
CA LEU A 83 16.26 -1.08 8.87
C LEU A 83 15.06 -0.31 8.31
N PHE A 84 14.54 -0.79 7.18
CA PHE A 84 13.28 -0.29 6.63
C PHE A 84 12.11 -1.08 7.22
N SER A 85 11.10 -0.37 7.73
CA SER A 85 9.94 -0.99 8.36
C SER A 85 8.67 -0.20 8.02
N VAL A 86 7.61 -0.93 7.65
CA VAL A 86 6.27 -0.39 7.43
C VAL A 86 5.28 -1.16 8.31
N HIS A 87 4.55 -0.44 9.14
CA HIS A 87 3.57 -1.01 10.05
C HIS A 87 2.18 -0.50 9.67
N LEU A 88 1.30 -1.41 9.29
CA LEU A 88 -0.09 -1.16 8.92
C LEU A 88 -1.01 -2.00 9.80
N LYS A 89 -2.28 -1.59 9.89
CA LYS A 89 -3.27 -2.31 10.69
C LYS A 89 -4.41 -2.86 9.82
N ALA A 90 -4.07 -3.79 8.95
CA ALA A 90 -5.00 -4.41 8.00
C ALA A 90 -6.20 -5.14 8.67
N THR A 91 -6.11 -5.46 9.95
CA THR A 91 -7.24 -6.02 10.72
C THR A 91 -8.35 -5.01 11.00
N MET A 92 -8.04 -3.71 11.00
CA MET A 92 -9.01 -2.62 11.16
C MET A 92 -9.25 -1.88 9.85
N MET A 93 -8.20 -1.41 9.20
CA MET A 93 -8.23 -0.72 7.91
C MET A 93 -8.20 -1.75 6.77
N LYS A 94 -9.22 -2.59 6.70
CA LYS A 94 -9.27 -3.81 5.87
C LYS A 94 -9.20 -3.55 4.36
N VAL A 95 -9.49 -2.33 3.90
CA VAL A 95 -9.46 -1.95 2.48
C VAL A 95 -8.22 -1.13 2.16
N SER A 96 -7.97 -0.04 2.89
CA SER A 96 -6.87 0.88 2.60
C SER A 96 -5.50 0.28 2.86
N ASP A 97 -5.31 -0.41 3.98
CA ASP A 97 -3.98 -0.86 4.40
C ASP A 97 -3.40 -1.96 3.50
N PRO A 98 -4.15 -2.97 3.03
CA PRO A 98 -3.64 -3.90 2.03
C PRO A 98 -3.22 -3.20 0.72
N ILE A 99 -3.98 -2.21 0.27
CA ILE A 99 -3.65 -1.43 -0.93
C ILE A 99 -2.37 -0.62 -0.73
N ILE A 100 -2.24 0.07 0.41
CA ILE A 100 -1.02 0.80 0.77
C ILE A 100 0.18 -0.16 0.83
N PHE A 101 0.00 -1.33 1.46
CA PHE A 101 1.05 -2.34 1.53
C PHE A 101 1.49 -2.82 0.15
N GLY A 102 0.54 -3.03 -0.77
CA GLY A 102 0.84 -3.35 -2.16
C GLY A 102 1.68 -2.28 -2.85
N HIS A 103 1.44 -0.99 -2.55
CA HIS A 103 2.30 0.09 -3.04
C HIS A 103 3.71 0.03 -2.44
N VAL A 104 3.87 -0.36 -1.18
CA VAL A 104 5.19 -0.57 -0.56
C VAL A 104 5.95 -1.68 -1.28
N VAL A 105 5.32 -2.84 -1.49
CA VAL A 105 5.95 -3.99 -2.17
C VAL A 105 6.37 -3.61 -3.59
N ARG A 106 5.52 -2.90 -4.33
CA ARG A 106 5.85 -2.40 -5.69
C ARG A 106 7.00 -1.39 -5.69
N ALA A 107 7.04 -0.49 -4.70
CA ALA A 107 8.11 0.50 -4.60
C ALA A 107 9.45 -0.13 -4.18
N PHE A 108 9.41 -1.22 -3.42
CA PHE A 108 10.59 -1.95 -2.97
C PHE A 108 11.19 -2.84 -4.08
N LEU A 109 10.34 -3.42 -4.93
CA LEU A 109 10.70 -4.34 -6.00
C LEU A 109 10.26 -3.80 -7.38
N PRO A 110 10.67 -2.59 -7.79
CA PRO A 110 10.12 -1.94 -8.99
C PRO A 110 10.39 -2.74 -10.26
N GLU A 111 11.59 -3.30 -10.42
CA GLU A 111 11.97 -4.07 -11.60
C GLU A 111 11.17 -5.37 -11.76
N VAL A 112 10.79 -6.01 -10.65
CA VAL A 112 9.95 -7.20 -10.66
C VAL A 112 8.57 -6.86 -11.23
N PHE A 113 7.95 -5.78 -10.76
CA PHE A 113 6.62 -5.39 -11.22
C PHE A 113 6.61 -4.74 -12.60
N GLU A 114 7.69 -4.10 -13.00
CA GLU A 114 7.84 -3.58 -14.35
C GLU A 114 7.94 -4.72 -15.37
N ARG A 115 8.73 -5.75 -15.06
CA ARG A 115 9.02 -6.86 -15.96
C ARG A 115 7.95 -7.96 -15.93
N TYR A 116 7.45 -8.32 -14.75
CA TYR A 116 6.57 -9.47 -14.54
C TYR A 116 5.19 -9.11 -13.99
N GLY A 117 4.87 -7.83 -13.86
CA GLY A 117 3.60 -7.39 -13.27
C GLY A 117 2.36 -7.89 -14.02
N ALA A 118 2.45 -8.04 -15.34
CA ALA A 118 1.37 -8.59 -16.16
C ALA A 118 1.12 -10.08 -15.83
N ASP A 119 2.19 -10.88 -15.72
CA ASP A 119 2.10 -12.32 -15.41
C ASP A 119 1.55 -12.54 -14.00
N LEU A 120 2.05 -11.78 -13.01
CA LEU A 120 1.56 -11.81 -11.64
C LEU A 120 0.07 -11.46 -11.55
N ASN A 121 -0.35 -10.43 -12.27
CA ASN A 121 -1.77 -10.03 -12.32
C ASN A 121 -2.65 -11.11 -12.98
N ALA A 122 -2.19 -11.70 -14.08
CA ALA A 122 -2.92 -12.77 -14.78
C ALA A 122 -3.09 -14.00 -13.89
N ALA A 123 -2.12 -14.29 -13.03
CA ALA A 123 -2.16 -15.37 -12.04
C ALA A 123 -2.93 -15.00 -10.76
N GLY A 124 -3.42 -13.76 -10.62
CA GLY A 124 -4.09 -13.30 -9.40
C GLY A 124 -3.16 -13.08 -8.20
N LEU A 125 -1.84 -13.01 -8.43
CA LEU A 125 -0.83 -12.80 -7.40
C LEU A 125 -0.69 -11.32 -7.08
N SER A 126 -1.43 -10.86 -6.08
CA SER A 126 -1.49 -9.45 -5.70
C SER A 126 -0.47 -9.10 -4.61
N PRO A 127 0.32 -8.01 -4.76
CA PRO A 127 1.18 -7.52 -3.69
C PRO A 127 0.40 -6.97 -2.48
N ASN A 128 -0.90 -6.74 -2.61
CA ASN A 128 -1.75 -6.30 -1.51
C ASN A 128 -1.86 -7.36 -0.41
N ASN A 129 -1.61 -8.62 -0.74
CA ASN A 129 -1.58 -9.74 0.19
C ASN A 129 -0.15 -10.01 0.75
N GLY A 130 0.78 -9.12 0.46
CA GLY A 130 2.17 -9.26 0.84
C GLY A 130 2.99 -10.13 -0.11
N LEU A 131 4.30 -10.16 0.13
CA LEU A 131 5.24 -10.89 -0.72
C LEU A 131 5.10 -12.41 -0.56
N GLY A 132 4.71 -12.89 0.63
CA GLY A 132 4.52 -14.33 0.89
C GLY A 132 3.54 -14.98 -0.07
N GLY A 133 2.37 -14.37 -0.26
CA GLY A 133 1.35 -14.89 -1.19
C GLY A 133 1.81 -14.90 -2.66
N ILE A 134 2.69 -13.97 -3.05
CA ILE A 134 3.31 -14.00 -4.37
C ILE A 134 4.26 -15.20 -4.46
N LEU A 135 5.19 -15.33 -3.50
CA LEU A 135 6.19 -16.42 -3.50
C LEU A 135 5.54 -17.82 -3.51
N ASP A 136 4.47 -17.99 -2.74
CA ASP A 136 3.74 -19.27 -2.68
C ASP A 136 3.09 -19.63 -4.03
N GLY A 137 2.61 -18.62 -4.78
CA GLY A 137 1.97 -18.82 -6.07
C GLY A 137 2.92 -18.94 -7.27
N LEU A 138 4.22 -18.65 -7.10
CA LEU A 138 5.18 -18.71 -8.22
C LEU A 138 5.37 -20.12 -8.76
N ALA A 139 5.18 -21.16 -7.94
CA ALA A 139 5.34 -22.55 -8.36
C ALA A 139 4.40 -22.96 -9.51
N ASP A 140 3.28 -22.26 -9.65
CA ASP A 140 2.26 -22.51 -10.69
C ASP A 140 2.54 -21.74 -11.99
N LEU A 141 3.59 -20.89 -12.02
CA LEU A 141 3.93 -20.07 -13.18
C LEU A 141 5.08 -20.68 -13.99
N PRO A 142 5.00 -20.64 -15.33
CA PRO A 142 6.08 -21.15 -16.20
C PRO A 142 7.44 -20.45 -15.98
N ASN A 143 7.41 -19.17 -15.59
CA ASN A 143 8.58 -18.32 -15.31
C ASN A 143 8.75 -18.03 -13.81
N GLY A 144 8.16 -18.86 -12.94
CA GLY A 144 8.15 -18.64 -11.50
C GLY A 144 9.55 -18.58 -10.87
N ASP A 145 10.47 -19.44 -11.29
CA ASP A 145 11.85 -19.44 -10.82
C ASP A 145 12.60 -18.16 -11.22
N GLU A 146 12.34 -17.63 -12.41
CA GLU A 146 12.94 -16.38 -12.88
C GLU A 146 12.41 -15.18 -12.06
N ILE A 147 11.11 -15.15 -11.79
CA ILE A 147 10.49 -14.11 -10.94
C ILE A 147 11.05 -14.21 -9.52
N LYS A 148 11.18 -15.42 -8.97
CA LYS A 148 11.75 -15.64 -7.65
C LYS A 148 13.17 -15.11 -7.55
N ALA A 149 14.02 -15.41 -8.52
CA ALA A 149 15.39 -14.91 -8.57
C ALA A 149 15.43 -13.36 -8.63
N ALA A 150 14.54 -12.76 -9.42
CA ALA A 150 14.42 -11.29 -9.49
C ALA A 150 13.97 -10.68 -8.16
N ILE A 151 13.06 -11.31 -7.43
CA ILE A 151 12.64 -10.89 -6.09
C ILE A 151 13.81 -10.98 -5.11
N GLU A 152 14.53 -12.10 -5.09
CA GLU A 152 15.69 -12.32 -4.21
C GLU A 152 16.78 -11.27 -4.49
N GLN A 153 17.03 -10.95 -5.74
CA GLN A 153 17.96 -9.89 -6.12
C GLN A 153 17.49 -8.53 -5.63
N GLY A 154 16.23 -8.18 -5.84
CA GLY A 154 15.66 -6.90 -5.38
C GLY A 154 15.69 -6.75 -3.85
N LEU A 155 15.48 -7.85 -3.11
CA LEU A 155 15.63 -7.87 -1.65
C LEU A 155 17.09 -7.66 -1.22
N ALA A 156 18.05 -8.24 -1.93
CA ALA A 156 19.48 -8.07 -1.66
C ALA A 156 19.96 -6.64 -1.99
N ASP A 157 19.40 -6.04 -3.01
CA ASP A 157 19.75 -4.68 -3.46
C ASP A 157 19.07 -3.58 -2.63
N GLY A 158 18.00 -3.89 -1.92
CA GLY A 158 17.26 -2.95 -1.07
C GLY A 158 17.93 -2.64 0.27
N PRO A 159 17.34 -1.78 1.10
CA PRO A 159 17.71 -1.67 2.51
C PRO A 159 17.35 -2.95 3.26
N ARG A 160 18.04 -3.21 4.37
CA ARG A 160 17.68 -4.33 5.25
C ARG A 160 16.26 -4.14 5.79
N LEU A 161 15.48 -5.20 5.78
CA LEU A 161 14.10 -5.20 6.29
C LEU A 161 14.04 -5.63 7.74
N ALA A 162 13.14 -5.02 8.51
CA ALA A 162 12.83 -5.48 9.86
C ALA A 162 12.19 -6.89 9.82
N MET A 163 12.63 -7.76 10.71
CA MET A 163 12.06 -9.09 10.83
C MET A 163 10.74 -9.03 11.60
N VAL A 164 9.68 -9.60 11.03
CA VAL A 164 8.35 -9.67 11.65
C VAL A 164 8.20 -10.96 12.47
N ASN A 165 8.67 -12.08 11.93
CA ASN A 165 8.68 -13.37 12.59
C ASN A 165 9.98 -14.10 12.26
N SER A 166 10.92 -14.09 13.24
CA SER A 166 12.26 -14.65 13.06
C SER A 166 12.24 -16.17 12.91
N ASP A 167 11.30 -16.87 13.56
CA ASP A 167 11.20 -18.34 13.51
C ASP A 167 10.81 -18.83 12.12
N LYS A 168 10.05 -18.00 11.37
CA LYS A 168 9.61 -18.27 10.00
C LYS A 168 10.42 -17.54 8.94
N GLY A 169 11.39 -16.71 9.33
CA GLY A 169 12.13 -15.85 8.40
C GLY A 169 11.26 -14.78 7.73
N ILE A 170 10.11 -14.43 8.31
CA ILE A 170 9.18 -13.47 7.74
C ILE A 170 9.63 -12.04 8.04
N THR A 171 9.74 -11.22 7.01
CA THR A 171 10.04 -9.78 7.10
C THR A 171 8.76 -8.94 7.06
N ASN A 172 8.89 -7.62 7.20
CA ASN A 172 7.76 -6.71 7.11
C ASN A 172 7.17 -6.52 5.68
N LEU A 173 7.67 -7.21 4.67
CA LEU A 173 7.04 -7.33 3.36
C LEU A 173 6.07 -8.52 3.25
N HIS A 174 5.88 -9.27 4.32
CA HIS A 174 4.90 -10.35 4.42
C HIS A 174 3.72 -9.89 5.28
N VAL A 175 2.53 -10.30 4.90
CA VAL A 175 1.34 -10.15 5.76
C VAL A 175 1.39 -11.27 6.79
N PRO A 176 1.32 -10.96 8.09
CA PRO A 176 1.31 -11.96 9.14
C PRO A 176 0.01 -12.76 9.19
#